data_7a99423b255a6187c9f0ca1ab716eb20
#
_entry.id   7a99423b255a6187c9f0ca1ab716eb20
#
_cell.length_a   1.000
_cell.length_b   1.000
_cell.length_c   1.000
_cell.angle_alpha   90.00
_cell.angle_beta   90.00
_cell.angle_gamma   90.00
#
_symmetry.space_group_name_H-M   'P 1'
#
loop_
_entity.id
_entity.type
_entity.pdbx_description
1 polymer ?
#
loop_
_entity_poly.entity_id
_entity_poly.type
_entity_poly.pdbx_seq_one_letter_code
_entity_poly.pdbx_strand_id
1 'polypeptide(L)'
;MEGIGKSISRRDFLKRASLGLAMGWTWKPQFLVAKEEPQLVVISGNPAAATRKALEALGGISRFVKKGNRVVLKPNMSFANPPDWASTTHPQVVAAVAQSCMEAGAERVLVIDHPLRKAELCLKRSGIEEACKPIKGVHVLAVEDRKFFREIKVPQGKEMNRTEVIGEVLDSDVLINLPQAKSHSATGVSLGIKNLMGLIWDRWSFHSRYNMNEALADLATVIRPRLTILDASRALASGGPGGPGEVKRPNLIIGGVDPVAVDALGVSVVPWYGQNFRGRQVEHLLACHQRGLGQIDPAPSDLFKGKA
;
A
#
# COMPACT_ATOMS: atom_id res chain seq x y z
N MET A 1 50.27 -5.13 -55.41
CA MET A 1 49.90 -3.97 -56.23
C MET A 1 48.48 -3.60 -55.78
N GLU A 2 48.42 -2.75 -54.80
CA GLU A 2 48.04 -1.34 -54.82
C GLU A 2 46.59 -1.11 -55.22
N GLY A 3 45.81 -0.75 -54.31
CA GLY A 3 44.46 -0.21 -54.44
C GLY A 3 44.21 0.84 -53.38
N ILE A 4 44.54 2.09 -53.66
CA ILE A 4 44.59 3.26 -52.84
C ILE A 4 43.18 3.64 -52.36
N GLY A 5 43.00 3.67 -51.06
CA GLY A 5 41.84 4.30 -50.39
C GLY A 5 41.85 5.83 -50.56
N LYS A 6 40.92 6.38 -51.34
CA LYS A 6 40.73 7.83 -51.46
C LYS A 6 40.09 8.36 -50.16
N SER A 7 40.87 9.14 -49.42
CA SER A 7 40.35 9.91 -48.27
C SER A 7 39.41 11.02 -48.77
N ILE A 8 38.21 11.02 -48.26
CA ILE A 8 37.22 12.07 -48.55
C ILE A 8 37.65 13.34 -47.80
N SER A 9 37.86 14.47 -48.50
CA SER A 9 38.24 15.69 -47.86
C SER A 9 37.11 16.27 -47.02
N ARG A 10 37.45 17.03 -45.95
CA ARG A 10 36.48 17.74 -45.12
C ARG A 10 35.53 18.64 -45.92
N ARG A 11 35.99 19.15 -47.06
CA ARG A 11 35.20 19.99 -47.96
C ARG A 11 34.15 19.23 -48.73
N ASP A 12 34.41 17.95 -49.10
CA ASP A 12 33.45 17.07 -49.79
C ASP A 12 32.41 16.48 -48.83
N PHE A 13 32.79 16.28 -47.56
CA PHE A 13 31.88 15.92 -46.51
C PHE A 13 30.86 17.06 -46.22
N LEU A 14 31.33 18.31 -46.14
CA LEU A 14 30.47 19.45 -45.88
C LEU A 14 29.53 19.75 -47.07
N LYS A 15 29.99 19.56 -48.33
CA LYS A 15 29.12 19.69 -49.50
C LYS A 15 28.04 18.63 -49.62
N ARG A 16 28.29 17.40 -49.12
CA ARG A 16 27.27 16.35 -49.04
C ARG A 16 26.29 16.56 -47.87
N ALA A 17 26.73 17.16 -46.79
CA ALA A 17 25.87 17.52 -45.68
C ALA A 17 24.91 18.68 -46.01
N SER A 18 25.32 19.61 -46.91
CA SER A 18 24.46 20.74 -47.31
C SER A 18 23.40 20.39 -48.37
N LEU A 19 23.53 19.31 -49.11
CA LEU A 19 22.51 18.85 -50.07
C LEU A 19 21.37 18.02 -49.38
N GLY A 20 21.57 17.55 -48.18
CA GLY A 20 20.56 16.84 -47.39
C GLY A 20 19.54 17.74 -46.67
N LEU A 21 19.77 19.06 -46.63
CA LEU A 21 18.93 20.02 -45.93
C LEU A 21 17.79 20.63 -46.77
N ALA A 22 17.67 20.27 -48.05
CA ALA A 22 16.67 20.84 -48.97
C ALA A 22 15.44 19.93 -49.21
N MET A 23 15.38 18.71 -48.67
CA MET A 23 14.14 17.90 -48.61
C MET A 23 13.58 18.02 -47.21
N GLY A 24 12.50 18.80 -47.07
CA GLY A 24 11.85 19.13 -45.82
C GLY A 24 11.23 17.91 -45.12
N TRP A 25 12.07 17.03 -44.60
CA TRP A 25 11.66 16.10 -43.58
C TRP A 25 11.76 16.82 -42.23
N THR A 26 10.66 17.45 -41.83
CA THR A 26 10.44 17.83 -40.44
C THR A 26 10.32 16.54 -39.61
N TRP A 27 11.47 15.95 -39.25
CA TRP A 27 11.51 14.97 -38.19
C TRP A 27 11.19 15.73 -36.90
N LYS A 28 9.91 15.79 -36.53
CA LYS A 28 9.51 16.15 -35.18
C LYS A 28 9.98 14.96 -34.32
N PRO A 29 10.93 15.16 -33.40
CA PRO A 29 11.20 14.14 -32.41
C PRO A 29 9.88 13.95 -31.66
N GLN A 30 9.21 12.84 -31.87
CA GLN A 30 8.19 12.38 -30.95
C GLN A 30 8.95 12.06 -29.66
N PHE A 31 9.01 13.05 -28.76
CA PHE A 31 9.28 12.74 -27.39
C PHE A 31 8.16 11.79 -26.96
N LEU A 32 8.46 10.51 -26.87
CA LEU A 32 7.69 9.57 -26.10
C LEU A 32 7.73 10.13 -24.67
N VAL A 33 6.73 10.96 -24.34
CA VAL A 33 6.46 11.29 -22.95
C VAL A 33 6.14 9.93 -22.32
N ALA A 34 7.10 9.39 -21.57
CA ALA A 34 6.87 8.20 -20.78
C ALA A 34 5.63 8.53 -19.95
N LYS A 35 4.55 7.78 -20.17
CA LYS A 35 3.32 7.96 -19.43
C LYS A 35 3.70 7.74 -17.97
N GLU A 36 3.64 8.80 -17.18
CA GLU A 36 3.93 8.67 -15.75
C GLU A 36 2.97 7.62 -15.17
N GLU A 37 3.54 6.64 -14.49
CA GLU A 37 2.79 5.60 -13.81
C GLU A 37 1.87 6.24 -12.77
N PRO A 38 0.57 5.90 -12.73
CA PRO A 38 -0.33 6.50 -11.77
C PRO A 38 0.16 6.20 -10.34
N GLN A 39 0.04 7.21 -9.48
CA GLN A 39 0.44 7.08 -8.08
C GLN A 39 -0.69 6.49 -7.22
N LEU A 40 -1.92 6.46 -7.76
CA LEU A 40 -3.15 6.08 -7.07
C LEU A 40 -4.10 5.36 -8.04
N VAL A 41 -4.64 4.23 -7.63
CA VAL A 41 -5.53 3.41 -8.46
C VAL A 41 -6.77 2.97 -7.70
N VAL A 42 -7.91 2.89 -8.40
CA VAL A 42 -9.15 2.29 -7.89
C VAL A 42 -9.62 1.25 -8.90
N ILE A 43 -9.62 -0.01 -8.51
CA ILE A 43 -9.98 -1.13 -9.37
C ILE A 43 -11.21 -1.83 -8.81
N SER A 44 -12.25 -1.99 -9.63
CA SER A 44 -13.43 -2.78 -9.29
C SER A 44 -13.30 -4.21 -9.78
N GLY A 45 -13.81 -5.18 -9.03
CA GLY A 45 -13.85 -6.57 -9.44
C GLY A 45 -13.68 -7.58 -8.30
N ASN A 46 -13.40 -8.83 -8.67
CA ASN A 46 -13.07 -9.88 -7.72
C ASN A 46 -11.80 -9.52 -6.92
N PRO A 47 -11.73 -9.77 -5.60
CA PRO A 47 -10.61 -9.34 -4.76
C PRO A 47 -9.22 -9.70 -5.30
N ALA A 48 -9.01 -10.94 -5.75
CA ALA A 48 -7.71 -11.37 -6.28
C ALA A 48 -7.39 -10.71 -7.63
N ALA A 49 -8.37 -10.70 -8.56
CA ALA A 49 -8.18 -10.11 -9.89
C ALA A 49 -7.98 -8.59 -9.80
N ALA A 50 -8.81 -7.91 -9.00
CA ALA A 50 -8.69 -6.47 -8.79
C ALA A 50 -7.37 -6.08 -8.13
N THR A 51 -6.86 -6.91 -7.20
CA THR A 51 -5.54 -6.69 -6.58
C THR A 51 -4.41 -6.79 -7.61
N ARG A 52 -4.39 -7.86 -8.43
CA ARG A 52 -3.38 -7.99 -9.50
C ARG A 52 -3.44 -6.84 -10.50
N LYS A 53 -4.65 -6.45 -10.89
CA LYS A 53 -4.86 -5.31 -11.79
C LYS A 53 -4.42 -3.99 -11.18
N ALA A 54 -4.62 -3.79 -9.88
CA ALA A 54 -4.13 -2.62 -9.15
C ALA A 54 -2.60 -2.56 -9.15
N LEU A 55 -1.93 -3.69 -8.88
CA LEU A 55 -0.48 -3.77 -8.94
C LEU A 55 0.04 -3.50 -10.36
N GLU A 56 -0.58 -4.07 -11.38
CA GLU A 56 -0.23 -3.83 -12.79
C GLU A 56 -0.37 -2.34 -13.15
N ALA A 57 -1.50 -1.72 -12.79
CA ALA A 57 -1.77 -0.32 -13.08
C ALA A 57 -0.81 0.65 -12.36
N LEU A 58 -0.23 0.23 -11.24
CA LEU A 58 0.81 0.98 -10.50
C LEU A 58 2.22 0.78 -11.09
N GLY A 59 2.36 0.12 -12.23
CA GLY A 59 3.65 -0.17 -12.88
C GLY A 59 4.25 -1.54 -12.52
N GLY A 60 3.42 -2.42 -11.95
CA GLY A 60 3.81 -3.77 -11.53
C GLY A 60 4.51 -3.82 -10.19
N ILE A 61 4.42 -4.98 -9.52
CA ILE A 61 5.04 -5.18 -8.21
C ILE A 61 6.57 -5.02 -8.25
N SER A 62 7.21 -5.28 -9.40
CA SER A 62 8.66 -5.12 -9.60
C SER A 62 9.15 -3.67 -9.48
N ARG A 63 8.23 -2.69 -9.50
CA ARG A 63 8.53 -1.31 -9.14
C ARG A 63 8.93 -1.19 -7.67
N PHE A 64 8.32 -1.97 -6.81
CA PHE A 64 8.44 -1.91 -5.34
C PHE A 64 9.34 -2.99 -4.76
N VAL A 65 9.30 -4.20 -5.32
CA VAL A 65 10.00 -5.39 -4.86
C VAL A 65 11.06 -5.79 -5.86
N LYS A 66 12.30 -5.97 -5.39
CA LYS A 66 13.43 -6.43 -6.21
C LYS A 66 13.82 -7.86 -5.83
N LYS A 67 14.52 -8.54 -6.74
CA LYS A 67 15.08 -9.87 -6.49
C LYS A 67 15.93 -9.85 -5.22
N GLY A 68 15.68 -10.81 -4.34
CA GLY A 68 16.39 -10.96 -3.07
C GLY A 68 15.83 -10.11 -1.92
N ASN A 69 14.80 -9.28 -2.15
CA ASN A 69 14.20 -8.51 -1.05
C ASN A 69 13.48 -9.41 -0.04
N ARG A 70 13.61 -9.04 1.23
CA ARG A 70 12.78 -9.54 2.34
C ARG A 70 11.57 -8.63 2.46
N VAL A 71 10.39 -9.16 2.15
CA VAL A 71 9.14 -8.40 2.08
C VAL A 71 8.29 -8.68 3.30
N VAL A 72 7.78 -7.63 3.93
CA VAL A 72 6.75 -7.72 4.96
C VAL A 72 5.42 -7.23 4.39
N LEU A 73 4.38 -8.06 4.49
CA LEU A 73 2.99 -7.71 4.22
C LEU A 73 2.26 -7.51 5.54
N LYS A 74 1.64 -6.35 5.71
CA LYS A 74 0.87 -6.00 6.90
C LYS A 74 -0.64 -6.03 6.60
N PRO A 75 -1.32 -7.18 6.69
CA PRO A 75 -2.78 -7.21 6.60
C PRO A 75 -3.42 -6.68 7.89
N ASN A 76 -4.75 -6.55 7.91
CA ASN A 76 -5.49 -6.54 9.16
C ASN A 76 -5.90 -7.97 9.49
N MET A 77 -5.29 -8.55 10.53
CA MET A 77 -5.55 -9.91 11.01
C MET A 77 -5.82 -9.90 12.52
N SER A 78 -6.34 -8.77 13.02
CA SER A 78 -6.43 -8.49 14.46
C SER A 78 -7.60 -9.17 15.15
N PHE A 79 -8.56 -9.71 14.39
CA PHE A 79 -9.79 -10.32 14.93
C PHE A 79 -9.97 -11.75 14.46
N ALA A 80 -10.47 -12.60 15.35
CA ALA A 80 -10.76 -14.01 15.08
C ALA A 80 -12.12 -14.17 14.38
N ASN A 81 -12.32 -13.54 13.24
CA ASN A 81 -13.58 -13.51 12.50
C ASN A 81 -13.41 -14.05 11.08
N PRO A 82 -14.49 -14.65 10.51
CA PRO A 82 -14.48 -15.08 9.12
C PRO A 82 -14.39 -13.86 8.17
N PRO A 83 -13.89 -14.05 6.95
CA PRO A 83 -13.73 -12.97 5.97
C PRO A 83 -15.01 -12.17 5.73
N ASP A 84 -16.19 -12.78 5.73
CA ASP A 84 -17.48 -12.12 5.46
C ASP A 84 -17.87 -11.03 6.46
N TRP A 85 -17.25 -10.99 7.64
CA TRP A 85 -17.48 -9.94 8.63
C TRP A 85 -16.74 -8.63 8.26
N ALA A 86 -15.88 -8.65 7.24
CA ALA A 86 -15.10 -7.49 6.79
C ALA A 86 -14.32 -6.76 7.91
N SER A 87 -13.96 -7.49 8.98
CA SER A 87 -13.12 -6.96 10.07
C SER A 87 -11.63 -7.27 9.85
N THR A 88 -11.32 -8.16 8.90
CA THR A 88 -9.96 -8.58 8.49
C THR A 88 -9.80 -8.44 6.98
N THR A 89 -8.57 -8.25 6.52
CA THR A 89 -8.24 -8.19 5.08
C THR A 89 -8.65 -9.49 4.39
N HIS A 90 -9.18 -9.39 3.18
CA HIS A 90 -9.62 -10.55 2.41
C HIS A 90 -8.42 -11.48 2.12
N PRO A 91 -8.53 -12.79 2.40
CA PRO A 91 -7.43 -13.73 2.18
C PRO A 91 -6.87 -13.69 0.75
N GLN A 92 -7.75 -13.56 -0.25
CA GLN A 92 -7.35 -13.49 -1.66
C GLN A 92 -6.57 -12.20 -2.01
N VAL A 93 -6.80 -11.09 -1.32
CA VAL A 93 -6.00 -9.86 -1.50
C VAL A 93 -4.58 -10.11 -1.00
N VAL A 94 -4.45 -10.68 0.20
CA VAL A 94 -3.14 -10.99 0.80
C VAL A 94 -2.37 -11.98 -0.06
N ALA A 95 -3.01 -13.08 -0.47
CA ALA A 95 -2.39 -14.11 -1.29
C ALA A 95 -1.96 -13.56 -2.67
N ALA A 96 -2.79 -12.69 -3.31
CA ALA A 96 -2.45 -12.09 -4.60
C ALA A 96 -1.20 -11.20 -4.50
N VAL A 97 -1.09 -10.37 -3.46
CA VAL A 97 0.13 -9.54 -3.26
C VAL A 97 1.33 -10.41 -2.92
N ALA A 98 1.17 -11.41 -2.04
CA ALA A 98 2.24 -12.33 -1.65
C ALA A 98 2.79 -13.10 -2.87
N GLN A 99 1.92 -13.64 -3.71
CA GLN A 99 2.27 -14.33 -4.94
C GLN A 99 3.04 -13.40 -5.89
N SER A 100 2.54 -12.18 -6.11
CA SER A 100 3.21 -11.20 -6.97
C SER A 100 4.61 -10.84 -6.45
N CYS A 101 4.80 -10.71 -5.13
CA CYS A 101 6.12 -10.46 -4.53
C CYS A 101 7.10 -11.62 -4.82
N MET A 102 6.64 -12.87 -4.66
CA MET A 102 7.47 -14.05 -4.97
C MET A 102 7.80 -14.14 -6.46
N GLU A 103 6.85 -13.83 -7.35
CA GLU A 103 7.06 -13.77 -8.80
C GLU A 103 8.08 -12.69 -9.21
N ALA A 104 8.15 -11.59 -8.47
CA ALA A 104 9.19 -10.56 -8.65
C ALA A 104 10.58 -10.98 -8.12
N GLY A 105 10.69 -12.18 -7.53
CA GLY A 105 11.94 -12.72 -7.02
C GLY A 105 12.29 -12.30 -5.59
N ALA A 106 11.31 -11.96 -4.76
CA ALA A 106 11.54 -11.78 -3.33
C ALA A 106 12.22 -13.03 -2.73
N GLU A 107 13.15 -12.86 -1.80
CA GLU A 107 13.78 -13.95 -1.07
C GLU A 107 12.76 -14.68 -0.19
N ARG A 108 11.97 -13.87 0.54
CA ARG A 108 10.87 -14.35 1.37
C ARG A 108 9.79 -13.27 1.52
N VAL A 109 8.57 -13.70 1.77
CA VAL A 109 7.45 -12.84 2.13
C VAL A 109 6.95 -13.24 3.51
N LEU A 110 6.90 -12.28 4.43
CA LEU A 110 6.36 -12.47 5.76
C LEU A 110 5.07 -11.66 5.90
N VAL A 111 3.94 -12.36 6.05
CA VAL A 111 2.64 -11.78 6.36
C VAL A 111 2.53 -11.69 7.87
N ILE A 112 2.44 -10.48 8.45
CA ILE A 112 2.54 -10.31 9.90
C ILE A 112 1.57 -9.29 10.47
N ASP A 113 1.00 -9.60 11.63
CA ASP A 113 0.18 -8.70 12.45
C ASP A 113 0.39 -9.00 13.94
N HIS A 114 0.21 -7.99 14.78
CA HIS A 114 0.02 -8.15 16.22
C HIS A 114 -1.49 -8.12 16.51
N PRO A 115 -2.14 -9.27 16.74
CA PRO A 115 -3.59 -9.33 16.84
C PRO A 115 -4.14 -8.78 18.16
N LEU A 116 -5.43 -8.43 18.19
CA LEU A 116 -6.18 -8.05 19.39
C LEU A 116 -6.86 -9.24 20.08
N ARG A 117 -6.88 -10.41 19.43
CA ARG A 117 -7.42 -11.68 19.91
C ARG A 117 -6.33 -12.75 19.78
N LYS A 118 -6.53 -13.91 20.41
CA LYS A 118 -5.57 -15.03 20.37
C LYS A 118 -5.05 -15.27 18.96
N ALA A 119 -3.75 -15.28 18.79
CA ALA A 119 -3.07 -15.41 17.50
C ALA A 119 -3.56 -16.62 16.70
N GLU A 120 -3.59 -17.79 17.31
CA GLU A 120 -4.06 -19.03 16.69
C GLU A 120 -5.48 -18.88 16.09
N LEU A 121 -6.40 -18.27 16.83
CA LEU A 121 -7.76 -18.05 16.36
C LEU A 121 -7.84 -17.03 15.24
N CYS A 122 -7.00 -15.96 15.29
CA CYS A 122 -6.92 -14.96 14.23
C CYS A 122 -6.38 -15.58 12.94
N LEU A 123 -5.31 -16.36 13.00
CA LEU A 123 -4.76 -17.11 11.86
C LEU A 123 -5.83 -18.01 11.23
N LYS A 124 -6.42 -18.89 12.04
CA LYS A 124 -7.39 -19.89 11.56
C LYS A 124 -8.64 -19.25 10.96
N ARG A 125 -9.25 -18.27 11.65
CA ARG A 125 -10.57 -17.74 11.25
C ARG A 125 -10.50 -16.69 10.14
N SER A 126 -9.39 -15.91 10.05
CA SER A 126 -9.21 -14.94 8.97
C SER A 126 -9.10 -15.60 7.60
N GLY A 127 -8.66 -16.85 7.53
CA GLY A 127 -8.40 -17.58 6.28
C GLY A 127 -7.14 -17.11 5.55
N ILE A 128 -6.38 -16.16 6.12
CA ILE A 128 -5.17 -15.59 5.47
C ILE A 128 -4.07 -16.64 5.40
N GLU A 129 -3.84 -17.37 6.48
CA GLU A 129 -2.83 -18.43 6.53
C GLU A 129 -3.11 -19.51 5.49
N GLU A 130 -4.36 -20.00 5.41
CA GLU A 130 -4.76 -21.02 4.45
C GLU A 130 -4.62 -20.55 3.00
N ALA A 131 -4.97 -19.29 2.71
CA ALA A 131 -4.83 -18.72 1.37
C ALA A 131 -3.36 -18.53 0.94
N CYS A 132 -2.46 -18.29 1.89
CA CYS A 132 -1.03 -18.11 1.61
C CYS A 132 -0.25 -19.43 1.61
N LYS A 133 -0.74 -20.49 2.25
CA LYS A 133 -0.08 -21.79 2.41
C LYS A 133 0.45 -22.43 1.12
N PRO A 134 -0.25 -22.34 -0.04
CA PRO A 134 0.25 -22.90 -1.29
C PRO A 134 1.46 -22.14 -1.88
N ILE A 135 1.76 -20.92 -1.38
CA ILE A 135 2.76 -20.05 -1.98
C ILE A 135 4.11 -20.29 -1.32
N LYS A 136 5.02 -20.93 -2.05
CA LYS A 136 6.37 -21.23 -1.55
C LYS A 136 7.12 -19.93 -1.19
N GLY A 137 7.78 -19.90 -0.03
CA GLY A 137 8.54 -18.74 0.45
C GLY A 137 7.68 -17.68 1.16
N VAL A 138 6.39 -17.95 1.35
CA VAL A 138 5.48 -17.10 2.13
C VAL A 138 5.22 -17.72 3.50
N HIS A 139 5.35 -16.91 4.54
CA HIS A 139 5.07 -17.29 5.93
C HIS A 139 4.06 -16.33 6.54
N VAL A 140 3.13 -16.85 7.35
CA VAL A 140 2.12 -16.04 8.02
C VAL A 140 2.31 -16.15 9.53
N LEU A 141 2.46 -15.01 10.21
CA LEU A 141 2.71 -14.95 11.65
C LEU A 141 1.75 -13.95 12.32
N ALA A 142 1.20 -14.37 13.43
CA ALA A 142 0.51 -13.50 14.38
C ALA A 142 1.36 -13.39 15.66
N VAL A 143 1.86 -12.18 15.99
CA VAL A 143 2.84 -11.95 17.04
C VAL A 143 2.16 -11.54 18.32
N GLU A 144 2.37 -12.28 19.42
CA GLU A 144 1.81 -11.98 20.76
C GLU A 144 2.86 -11.78 21.85
N ASP A 145 4.14 -12.03 21.57
CA ASP A 145 5.21 -11.92 22.57
C ASP A 145 6.05 -10.65 22.34
N ARG A 146 6.19 -9.85 23.42
CA ARG A 146 6.93 -8.56 23.39
C ARG A 146 8.40 -8.72 22.95
N LYS A 147 9.01 -9.88 23.16
CA LYS A 147 10.41 -10.14 22.74
C LYS A 147 10.65 -9.95 21.23
N PHE A 148 9.60 -10.02 20.41
CA PHE A 148 9.69 -9.77 18.96
C PHE A 148 9.66 -8.29 18.59
N PHE A 149 9.46 -7.40 19.56
CA PHE A 149 9.39 -5.96 19.34
C PHE A 149 10.71 -5.30 19.75
N ARG A 150 11.08 -4.25 19.05
CA ARG A 150 12.26 -3.43 19.34
C ARG A 150 11.86 -1.98 19.46
N GLU A 151 12.40 -1.28 20.46
CA GLU A 151 12.15 0.14 20.67
C GLU A 151 12.81 0.95 19.54
N ILE A 152 12.07 1.91 19.03
CA ILE A 152 12.54 2.95 18.10
C ILE A 152 12.15 4.34 18.60
N LYS A 153 12.93 5.35 18.24
CA LYS A 153 12.60 6.76 18.50
C LYS A 153 11.57 7.24 17.49
N VAL A 154 10.73 8.19 17.89
CA VAL A 154 9.79 8.92 17.04
C VAL A 154 10.17 10.41 17.07
N PRO A 155 11.19 10.84 16.29
CA PRO A 155 11.78 12.17 16.42
C PRO A 155 10.83 13.32 16.13
N GLN A 156 9.80 13.10 15.30
CA GLN A 156 8.78 14.09 14.96
C GLN A 156 7.48 13.88 15.75
N GLY A 157 7.53 13.06 16.79
CA GLY A 157 6.36 12.77 17.61
C GLY A 157 5.91 13.94 18.46
N LYS A 158 4.60 14.18 18.49
CA LYS A 158 3.95 15.17 19.38
C LYS A 158 3.40 14.49 20.64
N GLU A 159 2.86 13.30 20.50
CA GLU A 159 2.27 12.51 21.58
C GLU A 159 3.24 11.44 22.11
N MET A 160 4.06 10.86 21.23
CA MET A 160 5.02 9.83 21.61
C MET A 160 6.41 10.10 21.04
N ASN A 161 7.45 9.96 21.86
CA ASN A 161 8.86 10.12 21.47
C ASN A 161 9.57 8.78 21.17
N ARG A 162 8.92 7.66 21.49
CA ARG A 162 9.39 6.29 21.25
C ARG A 162 8.21 5.33 21.12
N THR A 163 8.42 4.20 20.46
CA THR A 163 7.48 3.09 20.38
C THR A 163 8.22 1.80 20.15
N GLU A 164 7.59 0.65 20.40
CA GLU A 164 8.17 -0.67 20.10
C GLU A 164 7.50 -1.26 18.86
N VAL A 165 8.29 -1.54 17.83
CA VAL A 165 7.84 -2.06 16.54
C VAL A 165 8.31 -3.49 16.36
N ILE A 166 7.53 -4.34 15.70
CA ILE A 166 7.93 -5.71 15.33
C ILE A 166 9.28 -5.67 14.61
N GLY A 167 10.25 -6.41 15.12
CA GLY A 167 11.64 -6.41 14.62
C GLY A 167 11.74 -6.78 13.13
N GLU A 168 10.97 -7.76 12.67
CA GLU A 168 10.93 -8.17 11.26
C GLU A 168 10.53 -7.02 10.31
N VAL A 169 9.69 -6.08 10.77
CA VAL A 169 9.33 -4.88 10.00
C VAL A 169 10.53 -3.96 9.84
N LEU A 170 11.31 -3.78 10.93
CA LEU A 170 12.51 -2.94 10.93
C LEU A 170 13.64 -3.53 10.07
N ASP A 171 13.69 -4.85 9.96
CA ASP A 171 14.70 -5.58 9.20
C ASP A 171 14.29 -5.86 7.75
N SER A 172 13.07 -5.51 7.35
CA SER A 172 12.57 -5.74 5.99
C SER A 172 13.11 -4.71 5.00
N ASP A 173 13.29 -5.14 3.74
CA ASP A 173 13.65 -4.25 2.65
C ASP A 173 12.42 -3.51 2.11
N VAL A 174 11.24 -4.16 2.21
CA VAL A 174 9.97 -3.63 1.71
C VAL A 174 8.84 -3.95 2.68
N LEU A 175 8.11 -2.91 3.10
CA LEU A 175 6.84 -3.02 3.82
C LEU A 175 5.70 -2.67 2.87
N ILE A 176 4.70 -3.57 2.74
CA ILE A 176 3.45 -3.33 2.01
C ILE A 176 2.29 -3.41 3.00
N ASN A 177 1.49 -2.35 3.07
CA ASN A 177 0.34 -2.27 3.96
C ASN A 177 -0.93 -2.74 3.23
N LEU A 178 -1.64 -3.71 3.82
CA LEU A 178 -2.84 -4.32 3.26
C LEU A 178 -4.04 -4.13 4.21
N PRO A 179 -4.51 -2.89 4.42
CA PRO A 179 -5.59 -2.61 5.35
C PRO A 179 -6.95 -3.10 4.84
N GLN A 180 -7.88 -3.30 5.76
CA GLN A 180 -9.31 -3.54 5.52
C GLN A 180 -10.09 -2.24 5.71
N ALA A 181 -10.97 -1.90 4.76
CA ALA A 181 -11.89 -0.79 4.91
C ALA A 181 -12.96 -1.10 5.97
N LYS A 182 -12.94 -0.38 7.09
CA LYS A 182 -13.88 -0.58 8.19
C LYS A 182 -14.11 0.66 9.04
N SER A 183 -15.31 0.75 9.64
CA SER A 183 -15.64 1.74 10.65
C SER A 183 -14.81 1.56 11.93
N HIS A 184 -14.71 2.61 12.71
CA HIS A 184 -14.06 2.58 14.03
C HIS A 184 -14.66 3.63 14.96
N SER A 185 -15.10 3.21 16.14
CA SER A 185 -15.81 4.08 17.08
C SER A 185 -15.02 5.32 17.52
N ALA A 186 -13.70 5.21 17.69
CA ALA A 186 -12.88 6.32 18.16
C ALA A 186 -12.31 7.24 17.05
N THR A 187 -12.22 6.76 15.80
CA THR A 187 -11.57 7.50 14.71
C THR A 187 -12.45 7.63 13.45
N GLY A 188 -13.74 7.26 13.56
CA GLY A 188 -14.68 7.21 12.43
C GLY A 188 -14.42 6.02 11.52
N VAL A 189 -13.20 5.89 11.03
CA VAL A 189 -12.77 4.80 10.13
C VAL A 189 -11.44 4.20 10.58
N SER A 190 -11.21 2.94 10.16
CA SER A 190 -9.94 2.25 10.27
C SER A 190 -9.52 1.80 8.87
N LEU A 191 -8.49 2.45 8.34
CA LEU A 191 -7.92 2.24 7.02
C LEU A 191 -6.40 2.04 7.13
N GLY A 192 -5.60 2.51 6.17
CA GLY A 192 -4.16 2.25 6.07
C GLY A 192 -3.34 2.82 7.23
N ILE A 193 -3.53 4.10 7.55
CA ILE A 193 -2.77 4.75 8.65
C ILE A 193 -3.06 4.04 9.98
N LYS A 194 -4.35 3.80 10.28
CA LYS A 194 -4.72 3.11 11.51
C LYS A 194 -4.26 1.65 11.56
N ASN A 195 -4.16 0.98 10.40
CA ASN A 195 -3.69 -0.40 10.31
C ASN A 195 -2.24 -0.57 10.81
N LEU A 196 -1.41 0.47 10.76
CA LEU A 196 -0.03 0.45 11.26
C LEU A 196 0.07 0.13 12.75
N MET A 197 -0.98 0.40 13.53
CA MET A 197 -1.03 0.04 14.95
C MET A 197 -0.87 -1.48 15.20
N GLY A 198 -1.18 -2.32 14.22
CA GLY A 198 -0.91 -3.76 14.33
C GLY A 198 0.58 -4.13 14.19
N LEU A 199 1.48 -3.15 14.08
CA LEU A 199 2.93 -3.37 14.04
C LEU A 199 3.63 -2.94 15.34
N ILE A 200 2.90 -2.36 16.30
CA ILE A 200 3.46 -1.90 17.57
C ILE A 200 2.97 -2.72 18.76
N TRP A 201 3.78 -2.70 19.84
CA TRP A 201 3.43 -3.40 21.07
C TRP A 201 2.36 -2.66 21.87
N ASP A 202 2.62 -1.42 22.29
CA ASP A 202 1.73 -0.64 23.16
C ASP A 202 0.64 0.10 22.37
N ARG A 203 -0.49 -0.56 22.17
CA ARG A 203 -1.68 0.02 21.57
C ARG A 203 -2.63 0.60 22.61
N TRP A 204 -2.45 0.23 23.89
CA TRP A 204 -3.32 0.69 24.97
C TRP A 204 -3.16 2.19 25.20
N SER A 205 -1.93 2.72 25.17
CA SER A 205 -1.64 4.14 25.32
C SER A 205 -2.35 5.01 24.28
N PHE A 206 -2.58 4.50 23.06
CA PHE A 206 -3.36 5.20 22.02
C PHE A 206 -4.83 5.42 22.43
N HIS A 207 -5.38 4.55 23.27
CA HIS A 207 -6.77 4.65 23.74
C HIS A 207 -6.93 5.31 25.10
N SER A 208 -5.86 5.52 25.83
CA SER A 208 -5.93 5.95 27.25
C SER A 208 -5.10 7.17 27.60
N ARG A 209 -4.01 7.45 26.87
CA ARG A 209 -3.03 8.49 27.24
C ARG A 209 -2.84 9.54 26.17
N TYR A 210 -2.82 9.12 24.88
CA TYR A 210 -2.51 9.99 23.77
C TYR A 210 -3.77 10.56 23.13
N ASN A 211 -3.64 11.72 22.47
CA ASN A 211 -4.56 12.06 21.41
C ASN A 211 -4.33 11.05 20.28
N MET A 212 -5.28 10.13 20.10
CA MET A 212 -5.14 9.01 19.17
C MET A 212 -4.84 9.48 17.75
N ASN A 213 -5.45 10.56 17.29
CA ASN A 213 -5.30 11.06 15.93
C ASN A 213 -3.88 11.60 15.68
N GLU A 214 -3.33 12.35 16.64
CA GLU A 214 -1.95 12.83 16.59
C GLU A 214 -0.95 11.68 16.73
N ALA A 215 -1.19 10.72 17.65
CA ALA A 215 -0.32 9.56 17.83
C ALA A 215 -0.28 8.64 16.59
N LEU A 216 -1.38 8.53 15.83
CA LEU A 216 -1.40 7.83 14.55
C LEU A 216 -0.54 8.56 13.51
N ALA A 217 -0.56 9.88 13.49
CA ALA A 217 0.31 10.65 12.62
C ALA A 217 1.78 10.55 13.06
N ASP A 218 2.08 10.51 14.38
CA ASP A 218 3.41 10.22 14.91
C ASP A 218 3.93 8.87 14.38
N LEU A 219 3.11 7.82 14.49
CA LEU A 219 3.45 6.48 14.02
C LEU A 219 3.75 6.46 12.52
N ALA A 220 2.95 7.19 11.72
CA ALA A 220 3.14 7.28 10.28
C ALA A 220 4.42 8.03 9.87
N THR A 221 5.07 8.78 10.78
CA THR A 221 6.38 9.40 10.52
C THR A 221 7.50 8.37 10.48
N VAL A 222 7.38 7.26 11.21
CA VAL A 222 8.45 6.26 11.40
C VAL A 222 8.15 4.92 10.74
N ILE A 223 6.88 4.54 10.53
CA ILE A 223 6.49 3.34 9.79
C ILE A 223 5.91 3.77 8.45
N ARG A 224 6.72 3.63 7.38
CA ARG A 224 6.40 4.09 6.03
C ARG A 224 6.33 2.92 5.04
N PRO A 225 5.13 2.39 4.76
CA PRO A 225 4.96 1.39 3.70
C PRO A 225 5.37 1.96 2.34
N ARG A 226 6.03 1.13 1.52
CA ARG A 226 6.34 1.45 0.12
C ARG A 226 5.10 1.46 -0.77
N LEU A 227 4.09 0.71 -0.36
CA LEU A 227 2.84 0.53 -1.08
C LEU A 227 1.73 0.25 -0.08
N THR A 228 0.55 0.83 -0.31
CA THR A 228 -0.69 0.50 0.40
C THR A 228 -1.70 -0.04 -0.60
N ILE A 229 -2.27 -1.21 -0.31
CA ILE A 229 -3.38 -1.81 -1.06
C ILE A 229 -4.55 -1.99 -0.09
N LEU A 230 -5.45 -1.03 -0.09
CA LEU A 230 -6.65 -1.03 0.74
C LEU A 230 -7.69 -1.99 0.17
N ASP A 231 -8.04 -2.99 0.95
CA ASP A 231 -9.16 -3.89 0.66
C ASP A 231 -10.48 -3.19 1.00
N ALA A 232 -11.15 -2.72 -0.02
CA ALA A 232 -12.53 -2.26 -0.01
C ALA A 232 -13.44 -3.18 -0.85
N SER A 233 -13.06 -4.44 -1.04
CA SER A 233 -13.94 -5.45 -1.66
C SER A 233 -15.20 -5.65 -0.82
N ARG A 234 -15.03 -5.54 0.50
CA ARG A 234 -16.07 -5.46 1.53
C ARG A 234 -15.70 -4.31 2.46
N ALA A 235 -16.68 -3.69 3.06
CA ALA A 235 -16.48 -2.65 4.06
C ALA A 235 -17.40 -2.90 5.26
N LEU A 236 -16.83 -2.99 6.47
CA LEU A 236 -17.60 -3.03 7.72
C LEU A 236 -18.09 -1.60 8.02
N ALA A 237 -19.25 -1.23 7.49
CA ALA A 237 -19.75 0.14 7.50
C ALA A 237 -20.20 0.63 8.89
N SER A 238 -20.56 -0.29 9.80
CA SER A 238 -20.86 -0.01 11.20
C SER A 238 -20.42 -1.18 12.08
N GLY A 239 -20.39 -1.03 13.40
CA GLY A 239 -19.98 -2.07 14.34
C GLY A 239 -18.47 -2.35 14.35
N GLY A 240 -17.66 -1.53 13.66
CA GLY A 240 -16.21 -1.68 13.68
C GLY A 240 -15.54 -1.22 14.99
N PRO A 241 -14.30 -1.65 15.24
CA PRO A 241 -13.42 -2.30 14.27
C PRO A 241 -13.55 -3.83 14.19
N GLY A 242 -14.21 -4.50 15.16
CA GLY A 242 -14.25 -5.96 15.26
C GLY A 242 -15.51 -6.62 14.73
N GLY A 243 -16.60 -5.89 14.58
CA GLY A 243 -17.91 -6.47 14.26
C GLY A 243 -18.57 -7.17 15.46
N PRO A 244 -19.75 -7.76 15.28
CA PRO A 244 -20.54 -7.73 14.04
C PRO A 244 -21.08 -6.34 13.71
N GLY A 245 -21.46 -6.14 12.46
CA GLY A 245 -22.04 -4.89 11.98
C GLY A 245 -22.52 -4.97 10.54
N GLU A 246 -22.91 -3.84 9.99
CA GLU A 246 -23.33 -3.76 8.60
C GLU A 246 -22.13 -3.91 7.65
N VAL A 247 -22.19 -4.88 6.75
CA VAL A 247 -21.17 -5.10 5.71
C VAL A 247 -21.70 -4.67 4.36
N LYS A 248 -21.03 -3.70 3.75
CA LYS A 248 -21.27 -3.30 2.35
C LYS A 248 -20.22 -3.92 1.43
N ARG A 249 -20.57 -4.09 0.14
CA ARG A 249 -19.70 -4.76 -0.84
C ARG A 249 -19.46 -3.84 -2.05
N PRO A 250 -18.62 -2.79 -1.89
CA PRO A 250 -18.28 -1.91 -3.01
C PRO A 250 -17.46 -2.62 -4.09
N ASN A 251 -16.86 -3.78 -3.77
CA ASN A 251 -16.02 -4.58 -4.67
C ASN A 251 -14.86 -3.77 -5.27
N LEU A 252 -14.18 -2.98 -4.43
CA LEU A 252 -13.08 -2.11 -4.84
C LEU A 252 -11.76 -2.53 -4.16
N ILE A 253 -10.68 -2.33 -4.89
CA ILE A 253 -9.31 -2.30 -4.36
C ILE A 253 -8.75 -0.91 -4.66
N ILE A 254 -8.18 -0.26 -3.65
CA ILE A 254 -7.54 1.04 -3.79
C ILE A 254 -6.06 0.87 -3.50
N GLY A 255 -5.20 1.22 -4.45
CA GLY A 255 -3.76 1.08 -4.32
C GLY A 255 -3.02 2.40 -4.53
N GLY A 256 -1.91 2.59 -3.82
CA GLY A 256 -1.08 3.78 -4.01
C GLY A 256 0.16 3.82 -3.14
N VAL A 257 1.07 4.71 -3.52
CA VAL A 257 2.32 4.97 -2.77
C VAL A 257 2.13 6.01 -1.68
N ASP A 258 1.10 6.85 -1.80
CA ASP A 258 0.70 7.84 -0.80
C ASP A 258 -0.39 7.24 0.11
N PRO A 259 -0.06 6.88 1.37
CA PRO A 259 -1.01 6.24 2.27
C PRO A 259 -2.16 7.15 2.69
N VAL A 260 -1.96 8.48 2.71
CA VAL A 260 -3.00 9.45 3.06
C VAL A 260 -4.01 9.56 1.91
N ALA A 261 -3.53 9.59 0.67
CA ALA A 261 -4.39 9.63 -0.52
C ALA A 261 -5.21 8.34 -0.68
N VAL A 262 -4.60 7.17 -0.42
CA VAL A 262 -5.31 5.89 -0.41
C VAL A 262 -6.44 5.89 0.62
N ASP A 263 -6.14 6.34 1.84
CA ASP A 263 -7.13 6.40 2.92
C ASP A 263 -8.21 7.44 2.64
N ALA A 264 -7.87 8.61 2.10
CA ALA A 264 -8.83 9.65 1.74
C ALA A 264 -9.85 9.16 0.70
N LEU A 265 -9.42 8.37 -0.30
CA LEU A 265 -10.35 7.67 -1.20
C LEU A 265 -11.14 6.59 -0.47
N GLY A 266 -10.48 5.83 0.41
CA GLY A 266 -11.09 4.79 1.23
C GLY A 266 -12.24 5.31 2.09
N VAL A 267 -12.13 6.55 2.60
CA VAL A 267 -13.21 7.22 3.35
C VAL A 267 -14.48 7.36 2.53
N SER A 268 -14.37 7.49 1.22
CA SER A 268 -15.51 7.75 0.33
C SER A 268 -16.16 6.50 -0.26
N VAL A 269 -15.71 5.29 0.09
CA VAL A 269 -16.19 4.04 -0.56
C VAL A 269 -17.60 3.64 -0.13
N VAL A 270 -18.00 3.96 1.09
CA VAL A 270 -19.33 3.69 1.65
C VAL A 270 -19.69 4.76 2.68
N PRO A 271 -20.99 4.96 2.99
CA PRO A 271 -21.40 5.66 4.19
C PRO A 271 -20.95 4.88 5.45
N TRP A 272 -20.30 5.56 6.38
CA TRP A 272 -19.84 5.00 7.65
C TRP A 272 -20.85 5.40 8.74
N TYR A 273 -21.38 4.43 9.48
CA TYR A 273 -22.47 4.68 10.45
C TYR A 273 -23.65 5.44 9.84
N GLY A 274 -23.93 5.19 8.55
CA GLY A 274 -24.99 5.89 7.80
C GLY A 274 -24.64 7.31 7.34
N GLN A 275 -23.40 7.77 7.55
CA GLN A 275 -22.94 9.12 7.21
C GLN A 275 -21.81 9.09 6.17
N ASN A 276 -21.84 10.04 5.24
CA ASN A 276 -20.75 10.23 4.29
C ASN A 276 -19.66 11.12 4.89
N PHE A 277 -18.44 10.60 4.95
CA PHE A 277 -17.26 11.36 5.34
C PHE A 277 -16.41 11.72 4.13
N ARG A 278 -15.61 12.78 4.29
CA ARG A 278 -14.50 13.12 3.41
C ARG A 278 -13.20 12.97 4.18
N GLY A 279 -12.08 12.80 3.47
CA GLY A 279 -10.77 12.65 4.10
C GLY A 279 -10.45 13.72 5.14
N ARG A 280 -10.77 14.99 4.86
CA ARG A 280 -10.56 16.12 5.78
C ARG A 280 -11.36 16.07 7.08
N GLN A 281 -12.43 15.27 7.16
CA GLN A 281 -13.24 15.07 8.37
C GLN A 281 -12.67 13.94 9.25
N VAL A 282 -11.66 13.23 8.77
CA VAL A 282 -10.96 12.18 9.52
C VAL A 282 -9.70 12.80 10.12
N GLU A 283 -9.72 13.09 11.40
CA GLU A 283 -8.70 13.90 12.10
C GLU A 283 -7.28 13.36 11.92
N HIS A 284 -7.07 12.04 12.03
CA HIS A 284 -5.73 11.47 11.85
C HIS A 284 -5.21 11.59 10.41
N LEU A 285 -6.08 11.58 9.41
CA LEU A 285 -5.67 11.84 8.02
C LEU A 285 -5.30 13.30 7.82
N LEU A 286 -6.08 14.21 8.42
CA LEU A 286 -5.77 15.64 8.41
C LEU A 286 -4.43 15.92 9.10
N ALA A 287 -4.18 15.31 10.27
CA ALA A 287 -2.90 15.41 10.97
C ALA A 287 -1.71 14.89 10.13
N CYS A 288 -1.88 13.75 9.45
CA CYS A 288 -0.87 13.24 8.53
C CYS A 288 -0.60 14.19 7.35
N HIS A 289 -1.66 14.73 6.74
CA HIS A 289 -1.53 15.69 5.64
C HIS A 289 -0.80 16.97 6.06
N GLN A 290 -1.17 17.55 7.21
CA GLN A 290 -0.52 18.75 7.76
C GLN A 290 0.97 18.55 8.08
N ARG A 291 1.40 17.31 8.30
CA ARG A 291 2.80 16.92 8.51
C ARG A 291 3.55 16.56 7.20
N GLY A 292 2.89 16.72 6.04
CA GLY A 292 3.49 16.39 4.75
C GLY A 292 3.67 14.88 4.50
N LEU A 293 2.89 14.03 5.18
CA LEU A 293 2.97 12.58 5.03
C LEU A 293 2.18 12.04 3.83
N GLY A 294 1.38 12.90 3.16
CA GLY A 294 0.65 12.59 1.94
C GLY A 294 -0.46 13.60 1.65
N GLN A 295 -1.16 13.37 0.53
CA GLN A 295 -2.19 14.26 0.00
C GLN A 295 -3.59 13.80 0.42
N ILE A 296 -4.33 14.69 1.12
CA ILE A 296 -5.69 14.37 1.57
C ILE A 296 -6.73 14.58 0.48
N ASP A 297 -6.44 15.44 -0.50
CA ASP A 297 -7.24 15.69 -1.69
C ASP A 297 -6.38 15.41 -2.92
N PRO A 298 -6.19 14.15 -3.31
CA PRO A 298 -5.38 13.79 -4.48
C PRO A 298 -6.01 14.38 -5.76
N ALA A 299 -5.16 14.86 -6.67
CA ALA A 299 -5.64 15.39 -7.93
C ALA A 299 -6.26 14.28 -8.79
N PRO A 300 -7.33 14.55 -9.55
CA PRO A 300 -7.93 13.58 -10.46
C PRO A 300 -6.95 13.01 -11.50
N SER A 301 -5.92 13.78 -11.88
CA SER A 301 -4.85 13.37 -12.79
C SER A 301 -3.99 12.23 -12.25
N ASP A 302 -3.88 12.12 -10.92
CA ASP A 302 -3.05 11.11 -10.24
C ASP A 302 -3.77 9.78 -10.08
N LEU A 303 -5.07 9.76 -10.42
CA LEU A 303 -5.97 8.65 -10.17
C LEU A 303 -6.28 7.87 -11.45
N PHE A 304 -5.94 6.59 -11.45
CA PHE A 304 -6.41 5.63 -12.44
C PHE A 304 -7.62 4.85 -11.91
N LYS A 305 -8.67 4.71 -12.73
CA LYS A 305 -9.83 3.86 -12.43
C LYS A 305 -9.93 2.75 -13.46
N GLY A 306 -10.17 1.53 -13.01
CA GLY A 306 -10.27 0.36 -13.89
C GLY A 306 -11.20 -0.72 -13.35
N LYS A 307 -11.35 -1.78 -14.16
CA LYS A 307 -12.12 -2.98 -13.83
C LYS A 307 -11.27 -4.21 -14.12
N ALA A 308 -11.33 -5.20 -13.22
CA ALA A 308 -10.68 -6.51 -13.37
C ALA A 308 -11.70 -7.58 -13.76
#